data_b0015392affc85f6501ce614297e935e
#
_entry.id   b0015392affc85f6501ce614297e935e
#
_cell.length_a   1.000
_cell.length_b   1.000
_cell.length_c   1.000
_cell.angle_alpha   90.00
_cell.angle_beta   90.00
_cell.angle_gamma   90.00
#
_symmetry.space_group_name_H-M   'P 1'
#
loop_
_entity.id
_entity.type
_entity.pdbx_description
1 polymer ?
#
loop_
_entity_poly.entity_id
_entity_poly.type
_entity_poly.pdbx_seq_one_letter_code
_entity_poly.pdbx_strand_id
1 'polypeptide(L)'
;YTNGSDTTARKNMLKAAYYAGCAFTKSYVGYVHAVAHSLGGEYNVPHGLANAVILPMVLESYGESIYTKLHDLAIAAGVADKDVPDETAAKAFIQAVKDMKARFNIGDTIPEIKEKDIPKLAGYADKEANPLYPVPVLMDAKTLEQFYYKLMKDNTHENEV
;
A
#
# COMPACT_ATOMS: atom_id res chain seq x y z
N TYR A 1 7.26 -6.07 17.98
CA TYR A 1 8.38 -5.43 17.30
C TYR A 1 9.52 -5.11 18.25
N THR A 2 9.27 -4.40 19.34
CA THR A 2 10.30 -3.99 20.31
C THR A 2 10.85 -5.14 21.17
N ASN A 3 10.06 -6.20 21.38
CA ASN A 3 10.43 -7.37 22.16
C ASN A 3 10.11 -8.65 21.39
N GLY A 4 11.11 -9.21 20.70
CA GLY A 4 10.97 -10.45 19.94
C GLY A 4 10.70 -11.70 20.79
N SER A 5 10.86 -11.64 22.11
CA SER A 5 10.58 -12.74 23.05
C SER A 5 9.14 -12.73 23.58
N ASP A 6 8.34 -11.72 23.28
CA ASP A 6 6.92 -11.67 23.66
C ASP A 6 6.11 -12.70 22.83
N THR A 7 5.87 -13.84 23.44
CA THR A 7 5.15 -14.96 22.81
C THR A 7 3.69 -14.62 22.53
N THR A 8 3.06 -13.74 23.31
CA THR A 8 1.68 -13.29 23.09
C THR A 8 1.60 -12.41 21.87
N ALA A 9 2.48 -11.42 21.72
CA ALA A 9 2.56 -10.57 20.55
C ALA A 9 2.85 -11.39 19.27
N ARG A 10 3.81 -12.32 19.33
CA ARG A 10 4.12 -13.24 18.22
C ARG A 10 2.91 -14.09 17.80
N LYS A 11 2.19 -14.67 18.77
CA LYS A 11 0.98 -15.46 18.52
C LYS A 11 -0.13 -14.60 17.88
N ASN A 12 -0.31 -13.37 18.34
CA ASN A 12 -1.30 -12.44 17.77
C ASN A 12 -0.93 -12.04 16.34
N MET A 13 0.34 -11.78 16.05
CA MET A 13 0.80 -11.49 14.69
C MET A 13 0.60 -12.66 13.73
N LEU A 14 0.87 -13.91 14.21
CA LEU A 14 0.63 -15.11 13.41
C LEU A 14 -0.86 -15.29 13.07
N LYS A 15 -1.75 -15.04 14.04
CA LYS A 15 -3.20 -15.06 13.81
C LYS A 15 -3.63 -13.98 12.84
N ALA A 16 -3.11 -12.76 12.99
CA ALA A 16 -3.43 -11.65 12.09
C ALA A 16 -3.01 -11.95 10.65
N ALA A 17 -1.81 -12.51 10.45
CA ALA A 17 -1.34 -12.95 9.14
C ALA A 17 -2.23 -14.04 8.53
N TYR A 18 -2.68 -15.01 9.33
CA TYR A 18 -3.60 -16.05 8.88
C TYR A 18 -4.96 -15.46 8.45
N TYR A 19 -5.54 -14.55 9.25
CA TYR A 19 -6.80 -13.91 8.90
C TYR A 19 -6.70 -13.02 7.66
N ALA A 20 -5.58 -12.31 7.50
CA ALA A 20 -5.31 -11.56 6.28
C ALA A 20 -5.26 -12.50 5.05
N GLY A 21 -4.58 -13.65 5.17
CA GLY A 21 -4.57 -14.68 4.14
C GLY A 21 -5.95 -15.19 3.76
N CYS A 22 -6.81 -15.46 4.77
CA CYS A 22 -8.20 -15.85 4.53
C CYS A 22 -8.99 -14.76 3.82
N ALA A 23 -8.77 -13.49 4.17
CA ALA A 23 -9.46 -12.37 3.57
C ALA A 23 -9.12 -12.22 2.08
N PHE A 24 -7.85 -12.11 1.72
CA PHE A 24 -7.47 -11.89 0.32
C PHE A 24 -7.66 -13.14 -0.56
N THR A 25 -7.72 -14.34 0.00
CA THR A 25 -8.11 -15.55 -0.76
C THR A 25 -9.53 -15.43 -1.32
N LYS A 26 -10.41 -14.69 -0.63
CA LYS A 26 -11.79 -14.48 -1.05
C LYS A 26 -12.00 -13.19 -1.85
N SER A 27 -11.32 -12.12 -1.43
CA SER A 27 -11.51 -10.78 -1.99
C SER A 27 -10.50 -10.41 -3.06
N TYR A 28 -9.54 -11.29 -3.32
CA TYR A 28 -8.37 -11.02 -4.16
C TYR A 28 -7.50 -9.87 -3.62
N VAL A 29 -6.57 -9.41 -4.45
CA VAL A 29 -5.69 -8.28 -4.20
C VAL A 29 -6.00 -7.15 -5.21
N GLY A 30 -5.23 -6.08 -5.23
CA GLY A 30 -5.47 -4.95 -6.11
C GLY A 30 -4.17 -4.30 -6.57
N TYR A 31 -4.23 -3.02 -6.97
CA TYR A 31 -3.07 -2.30 -7.50
C TYR A 31 -1.89 -2.19 -6.54
N VAL A 32 -2.11 -2.21 -5.23
CA VAL A 32 -1.00 -2.29 -4.26
C VAL A 32 -0.09 -3.49 -4.57
N HIS A 33 -0.69 -4.66 -4.76
CA HIS A 33 0.06 -5.89 -5.06
C HIS A 33 0.61 -5.90 -6.48
N ALA A 34 -0.15 -5.46 -7.47
CA ALA A 34 0.31 -5.43 -8.86
C ALA A 34 1.56 -4.54 -9.03
N VAL A 35 1.57 -3.36 -8.39
CA VAL A 35 2.75 -2.48 -8.37
C VAL A 35 3.89 -3.11 -7.56
N ALA A 36 3.61 -3.69 -6.39
CA ALA A 36 4.62 -4.36 -5.57
C ALA A 36 5.27 -5.56 -6.28
N HIS A 37 4.48 -6.35 -7.02
CA HIS A 37 4.99 -7.51 -7.75
C HIS A 37 5.93 -7.11 -8.88
N SER A 38 5.62 -6.05 -9.63
CA SER A 38 6.49 -5.53 -10.67
C SER A 38 7.84 -5.06 -10.12
N LEU A 39 7.83 -4.40 -8.95
CA LEU A 39 9.05 -3.96 -8.26
C LEU A 39 9.84 -5.13 -7.67
N GLY A 40 9.14 -6.11 -7.12
CA GLY A 40 9.77 -7.35 -6.64
C GLY A 40 10.45 -8.12 -7.76
N GLY A 41 9.80 -8.24 -8.92
CA GLY A 41 10.33 -8.93 -10.09
C GLY A 41 11.51 -8.23 -10.76
N GLU A 42 11.50 -6.90 -10.82
CA GLU A 42 12.56 -6.13 -11.49
C GLU A 42 13.76 -5.82 -10.59
N TYR A 43 13.50 -5.45 -9.32
CA TYR A 43 14.53 -4.94 -8.42
C TYR A 43 14.73 -5.78 -7.16
N ASN A 44 14.01 -6.90 -7.05
CA ASN A 44 14.03 -7.74 -5.85
C ASN A 44 13.67 -7.00 -4.56
N VAL A 45 12.79 -5.99 -4.64
CA VAL A 45 12.26 -5.28 -3.48
C VAL A 45 11.48 -6.26 -2.61
N PRO A 46 11.73 -6.33 -1.30
CA PRO A 46 10.99 -7.23 -0.42
C PRO A 46 9.48 -6.96 -0.47
N HIS A 47 8.68 -8.00 -0.73
CA HIS A 47 7.24 -7.90 -0.99
C HIS A 47 6.48 -7.10 0.08
N GLY A 48 6.71 -7.40 1.37
CA GLY A 48 6.05 -6.70 2.47
C GLY A 48 6.42 -5.22 2.55
N LEU A 49 7.69 -4.89 2.26
CA LEU A 49 8.16 -3.51 2.20
C LEU A 49 7.47 -2.74 1.07
N ALA A 50 7.48 -3.30 -0.15
CA ALA A 50 6.82 -2.67 -1.30
C ALA A 50 5.34 -2.39 -1.01
N ASN A 51 4.60 -3.40 -0.51
CA ASN A 51 3.19 -3.22 -0.15
C ASN A 51 2.99 -2.12 0.91
N ALA A 52 3.82 -2.08 1.95
CA ALA A 52 3.70 -1.07 3.02
C ALA A 52 3.93 0.35 2.49
N VAL A 53 4.89 0.54 1.59
CA VAL A 53 5.20 1.84 0.97
C VAL A 53 4.08 2.29 0.04
N ILE A 54 3.55 1.39 -0.78
CA ILE A 54 2.56 1.68 -1.82
C ILE A 54 1.15 1.90 -1.25
N LEU A 55 0.78 1.17 -0.19
CA LEU A 55 -0.60 1.11 0.32
C LEU A 55 -1.25 2.47 0.58
N PRO A 56 -0.66 3.41 1.34
CA PRO A 56 -1.32 4.70 1.62
C PRO A 56 -1.64 5.48 0.35
N MET A 57 -0.71 5.50 -0.61
CA MET A 57 -0.83 6.23 -1.86
C MET A 57 -1.95 5.69 -2.75
N VAL A 58 -2.09 4.37 -2.85
CA VAL A 58 -3.18 3.74 -3.61
C VAL A 58 -4.53 3.99 -2.94
N LEU A 59 -4.62 3.89 -1.61
CA LEU A 59 -5.85 4.23 -0.87
C LEU A 59 -6.26 5.68 -1.09
N GLU A 60 -5.32 6.63 -1.04
CA GLU A 60 -5.58 8.04 -1.33
C GLU A 60 -6.08 8.25 -2.76
N SER A 61 -5.53 7.51 -3.73
CA SER A 61 -5.93 7.64 -5.14
C SER A 61 -7.34 7.14 -5.45
N TYR A 62 -7.88 6.23 -4.65
CA TYR A 62 -9.26 5.78 -4.78
C TYR A 62 -10.27 6.80 -4.27
N GLY A 63 -9.87 7.72 -3.38
CA GLY A 63 -10.69 8.80 -2.87
C GLY A 63 -12.04 8.33 -2.31
N GLU A 64 -13.09 9.07 -2.63
CA GLU A 64 -14.44 8.82 -2.11
C GLU A 64 -15.02 7.44 -2.42
N SER A 65 -14.52 6.77 -3.49
CA SER A 65 -14.99 5.44 -3.88
C SER A 65 -14.82 4.36 -2.80
N ILE A 66 -13.95 4.60 -1.82
CA ILE A 66 -13.65 3.66 -0.73
C ILE A 66 -13.93 4.22 0.67
N TYR A 67 -14.40 5.46 0.80
CA TYR A 67 -14.55 6.10 2.11
C TYR A 67 -15.41 5.31 3.08
N THR A 68 -16.57 4.81 2.65
CA THR A 68 -17.45 3.99 3.51
C THR A 68 -16.76 2.70 3.97
N LYS A 69 -15.99 2.04 3.09
CA LYS A 69 -15.24 0.83 3.46
C LYS A 69 -14.10 1.14 4.43
N LEU A 70 -13.41 2.25 4.22
CA LEU A 70 -12.35 2.69 5.13
C LEU A 70 -12.91 3.16 6.47
N HIS A 71 -14.14 3.73 6.51
CA HIS A 71 -14.84 4.05 7.74
C HIS A 71 -15.04 2.79 8.60
N ASP A 72 -15.59 1.71 8.02
CA ASP A 72 -15.75 0.44 8.73
C ASP A 72 -14.41 -0.08 9.28
N LEU A 73 -13.35 0.01 8.50
CA LEU A 73 -12.00 -0.38 8.93
C LEU A 73 -11.44 0.53 10.03
N ALA A 74 -11.72 1.83 9.97
CA ALA A 74 -11.30 2.80 10.98
C ALA A 74 -11.93 2.52 12.33
N ILE A 75 -13.23 2.18 12.35
CA ILE A 75 -13.95 1.75 13.56
C ILE A 75 -13.32 0.46 14.10
N ALA A 76 -13.16 -0.54 13.23
CA ALA A 76 -12.58 -1.83 13.62
C ALA A 76 -11.15 -1.71 14.16
N ALA A 77 -10.37 -0.75 13.65
CA ALA A 77 -9.03 -0.43 14.12
C ALA A 77 -8.99 0.47 15.36
N GLY A 78 -10.14 1.02 15.79
CA GLY A 78 -10.23 1.93 16.94
C GLY A 78 -9.60 3.30 16.68
N VAL A 79 -9.57 3.75 15.42
CA VAL A 79 -9.00 5.05 15.01
C VAL A 79 -10.06 6.09 14.65
N ALA A 80 -11.33 5.71 14.62
CA ALA A 80 -12.46 6.61 14.44
C ALA A 80 -13.70 6.09 15.18
N ASP A 81 -14.59 7.01 15.54
CA ASP A 81 -15.90 6.72 16.10
C ASP A 81 -16.94 6.54 14.98
N LYS A 82 -18.05 5.85 15.31
CA LYS A 82 -19.12 5.54 14.36
C LYS A 82 -19.85 6.76 13.79
N ASP A 83 -19.88 7.84 14.55
CA ASP A 83 -20.67 9.03 14.24
C ASP A 83 -19.90 10.09 13.42
N VAL A 84 -18.63 9.80 13.05
CA VAL A 84 -17.86 10.70 12.21
C VAL A 84 -18.19 10.49 10.72
N PRO A 85 -18.09 11.52 9.86
CA PRO A 85 -18.27 11.37 8.42
C PRO A 85 -17.31 10.35 7.80
N ASP A 86 -17.76 9.63 6.78
CA ASP A 86 -16.97 8.60 6.06
C ASP A 86 -15.59 9.12 5.62
N GLU A 87 -15.54 10.31 5.05
CA GLU A 87 -14.27 10.94 4.63
C GLU A 87 -13.32 11.14 5.80
N THR A 88 -13.83 11.60 6.94
CA THR A 88 -13.01 11.85 8.13
C THR A 88 -12.45 10.54 8.68
N ALA A 89 -13.27 9.50 8.80
CA ALA A 89 -12.84 8.18 9.24
C ALA A 89 -11.84 7.55 8.26
N ALA A 90 -12.09 7.67 6.94
CA ALA A 90 -11.19 7.17 5.92
C ALA A 90 -9.81 7.82 5.97
N LYS A 91 -9.76 9.15 6.12
CA LYS A 91 -8.49 9.87 6.30
C LYS A 91 -7.78 9.48 7.59
N ALA A 92 -8.50 9.28 8.68
CA ALA A 92 -7.93 8.81 9.95
C ALA A 92 -7.31 7.41 9.79
N PHE A 93 -7.98 6.50 9.07
CA PHE A 93 -7.44 5.17 8.78
C PHE A 93 -6.15 5.23 7.97
N ILE A 94 -6.15 6.01 6.87
CA ILE A 94 -4.95 6.17 6.03
C ILE A 94 -3.81 6.79 6.84
N GLN A 95 -4.10 7.78 7.70
CA GLN A 95 -3.10 8.38 8.57
C GLN A 95 -2.54 7.37 9.57
N ALA A 96 -3.38 6.53 10.18
CA ALA A 96 -2.92 5.48 11.08
C ALA A 96 -1.96 4.48 10.40
N VAL A 97 -2.19 4.16 9.11
CA VAL A 97 -1.26 3.35 8.31
C VAL A 97 0.07 4.07 8.11
N LYS A 98 0.05 5.38 7.78
CA LYS A 98 1.27 6.19 7.64
C LYS A 98 2.06 6.28 8.95
N ASP A 99 1.37 6.49 10.06
CA ASP A 99 1.99 6.56 11.40
C ASP A 99 2.62 5.22 11.80
N MET A 100 1.99 4.11 11.42
CA MET A 100 2.54 2.77 11.63
C MET A 100 3.82 2.55 10.82
N LYS A 101 3.84 2.97 9.54
CA LYS A 101 5.04 2.97 8.71
C LYS A 101 6.18 3.74 9.37
N ALA A 102 5.91 4.98 9.81
CA ALA A 102 6.90 5.84 10.45
C ALA A 102 7.49 5.18 11.70
N ARG A 103 6.66 4.54 12.54
CA ARG A 103 7.12 3.80 13.73
C ARG A 103 8.03 2.62 13.41
N PHE A 104 7.91 2.03 12.24
CA PHE A 104 8.76 0.93 11.78
C PHE A 104 9.93 1.38 10.91
N ASN A 105 10.15 2.70 10.78
CA ASN A 105 11.17 3.29 9.90
C ASN A 105 11.02 2.84 8.44
N ILE A 106 9.79 2.66 7.97
CA ILE A 106 9.47 2.39 6.58
C ILE A 106 9.27 3.74 5.89
N GLY A 107 10.13 4.05 4.92
CA GLY A 107 10.07 5.30 4.14
C GLY A 107 8.89 5.37 3.16
N ASP A 108 8.84 6.46 2.41
CA ASP A 108 7.79 6.71 1.40
C ASP A 108 8.27 6.44 -0.03
N THR A 109 9.53 6.10 -0.22
CA THR A 109 10.15 5.88 -1.53
C THR A 109 10.81 4.52 -1.65
N ILE A 110 11.04 4.11 -2.90
CA ILE A 110 11.76 2.89 -3.28
C ILE A 110 12.90 3.33 -4.20
N PRO A 111 14.11 3.53 -3.65
CA PRO A 111 15.24 4.17 -4.36
C PRO A 111 15.78 3.35 -5.53
N GLU A 112 15.43 2.08 -5.63
CA GLU A 112 15.85 1.19 -6.72
C GLU A 112 15.16 1.54 -8.06
N ILE A 113 14.03 2.26 -8.04
CA ILE A 113 13.26 2.59 -9.24
C ILE A 113 14.09 3.50 -10.17
N LYS A 114 14.21 3.09 -11.43
CA LYS A 114 14.82 3.87 -12.49
C LYS A 114 13.74 4.39 -13.43
N GLU A 115 13.78 5.67 -13.74
CA GLU A 115 12.78 6.34 -14.57
C GLU A 115 12.54 5.62 -15.91
N LYS A 116 13.61 5.16 -16.57
CA LYS A 116 13.53 4.43 -17.85
C LYS A 116 12.74 3.14 -17.79
N ASP A 117 12.61 2.52 -16.62
CA ASP A 117 11.91 1.25 -16.43
C ASP A 117 10.42 1.43 -16.09
N ILE A 118 9.99 2.66 -15.74
CA ILE A 118 8.62 2.94 -15.28
C ILE A 118 7.55 2.50 -16.28
N PRO A 119 7.64 2.79 -17.60
CA PRO A 119 6.61 2.33 -18.53
C PRO A 119 6.48 0.81 -18.59
N LYS A 120 7.59 0.09 -18.49
CA LYS A 120 7.62 -1.38 -18.43
C LYS A 120 6.96 -1.90 -17.16
N LEU A 121 7.30 -1.33 -15.99
CA LEU A 121 6.77 -1.72 -14.69
C LEU A 121 5.25 -1.48 -14.61
N ALA A 122 4.80 -0.31 -15.08
CA ALA A 122 3.38 0.03 -15.13
C ALA A 122 2.62 -0.90 -16.08
N GLY A 123 3.21 -1.27 -17.22
CA GLY A 123 2.64 -2.26 -18.13
C GLY A 123 2.50 -3.65 -17.50
N TYR A 124 3.43 -4.06 -16.65
CA TYR A 124 3.29 -5.32 -15.91
C TYR A 124 2.16 -5.25 -14.88
N ALA A 125 2.09 -4.17 -14.10
CA ALA A 125 1.05 -3.98 -13.09
C ALA A 125 -0.34 -3.89 -13.73
N ASP A 126 -0.49 -3.18 -14.85
CA ASP A 126 -1.73 -3.10 -15.61
C ASP A 126 -2.18 -4.48 -16.11
N LYS A 127 -1.28 -5.21 -16.76
CA LYS A 127 -1.56 -6.54 -17.31
C LYS A 127 -1.90 -7.57 -16.23
N GLU A 128 -1.33 -7.45 -15.05
CA GLU A 128 -1.63 -8.33 -13.93
C GLU A 128 -2.99 -8.01 -13.32
N ALA A 129 -3.27 -6.72 -13.08
CA ALA A 129 -4.47 -6.29 -12.37
C ALA A 129 -5.72 -6.30 -13.26
N ASN A 130 -5.60 -5.91 -14.52
CA ASN A 130 -6.74 -5.70 -15.40
C ASN A 130 -6.94 -6.85 -16.39
N PRO A 131 -8.16 -7.41 -16.49
CA PRO A 131 -9.38 -7.09 -15.72
C PRO A 131 -9.58 -7.98 -14.49
N LEU A 132 -8.55 -8.67 -13.99
CA LEU A 132 -8.68 -9.79 -13.04
C LEU A 132 -8.98 -9.35 -11.60
N TYR A 133 -8.42 -8.21 -11.17
CA TYR A 133 -8.56 -7.78 -9.78
C TYR A 133 -9.80 -6.91 -9.56
N PRO A 134 -10.56 -7.16 -8.48
CA PRO A 134 -11.78 -6.39 -8.17
C PRO A 134 -11.41 -5.03 -7.55
N VAL A 135 -10.89 -4.12 -8.36
CA VAL A 135 -10.47 -2.80 -7.91
C VAL A 135 -11.64 -1.81 -7.87
N PRO A 136 -11.68 -0.87 -6.90
CA PRO A 136 -12.77 0.12 -6.78
C PRO A 136 -12.83 1.10 -7.95
N VAL A 137 -11.66 1.46 -8.50
CA VAL A 137 -11.51 2.37 -9.63
C VAL A 137 -10.52 1.75 -10.60
N LEU A 138 -10.90 1.64 -11.87
CA LEU A 138 -10.00 1.13 -12.90
C LEU A 138 -8.93 2.17 -13.25
N MET A 139 -7.68 1.72 -13.29
CA MET A 139 -6.51 2.50 -13.67
C MET A 139 -5.79 1.81 -14.81
N ASP A 140 -5.46 2.55 -15.85
CA ASP A 140 -4.63 2.09 -16.95
C ASP A 140 -3.13 2.18 -16.63
N ALA A 141 -2.29 1.65 -17.52
CA ALA A 141 -0.84 1.71 -17.34
C ALA A 141 -0.32 3.14 -17.14
N LYS A 142 -0.89 4.12 -17.86
CA LYS A 142 -0.48 5.53 -17.75
C LYS A 142 -0.81 6.14 -16.38
N THR A 143 -1.94 5.77 -15.81
CA THR A 143 -2.31 6.17 -14.45
C THR A 143 -1.39 5.50 -13.44
N LEU A 144 -1.07 4.22 -13.64
CA LEU A 144 -0.18 3.46 -12.77
C LEU A 144 1.26 3.98 -12.80
N GLU A 145 1.76 4.51 -13.94
CA GLU A 145 3.08 5.16 -14.02
C GLU A 145 3.27 6.25 -12.95
N GLN A 146 2.19 6.99 -12.62
CA GLN A 146 2.27 8.06 -11.63
C GLN A 146 2.64 7.57 -10.22
N PHE A 147 2.31 6.32 -9.90
CA PHE A 147 2.74 5.73 -8.63
C PHE A 147 4.25 5.50 -8.60
N TYR A 148 4.82 4.99 -9.68
CA TYR A 148 6.27 4.76 -9.76
C TYR A 148 7.07 6.05 -9.71
N TYR A 149 6.61 7.12 -10.38
CA TYR A 149 7.25 8.44 -10.28
C TYR A 149 7.23 8.98 -8.84
N LYS A 150 6.11 8.82 -8.12
CA LYS A 150 6.01 9.23 -6.72
C LYS A 150 6.85 8.37 -5.76
N LEU A 151 7.03 7.09 -6.10
CA LEU A 151 7.83 6.15 -5.31
C LEU A 151 9.33 6.30 -5.55
N MET A 152 9.73 6.81 -6.71
CA MET A 152 11.11 7.05 -7.05
C MET A 152 11.70 8.13 -6.12
N LYS A 153 12.94 7.93 -5.66
CA LYS A 153 13.65 8.95 -4.89
C LYS A 153 13.84 10.20 -5.76
N ASP A 154 13.45 11.36 -5.24
CA ASP A 154 13.77 12.65 -5.88
C ASP A 154 15.29 12.85 -5.90
N ASN A 155 15.90 12.72 -7.07
CA ASN A 155 17.33 13.00 -7.27
C ASN A 155 17.63 14.50 -7.32
N THR A 156 16.68 15.37 -6.93
CA THR A 156 16.85 16.83 -7.02
C THR A 156 17.80 17.43 -5.99
N HIS A 157 18.30 16.66 -5.02
CA HIS A 157 19.21 17.14 -3.97
C HIS A 157 20.65 16.64 -4.05
N GLU A 158 21.07 15.90 -5.11
CA GLU A 158 22.47 15.43 -5.23
C GLU A 158 23.41 16.36 -6.03
N ASN A 159 22.93 17.55 -6.45
CA ASN A 159 23.76 18.51 -7.20
C ASN A 159 24.16 19.77 -6.42
N GLU A 160 24.13 19.75 -5.09
CA GLU A 160 24.70 20.82 -4.25
C GLU A 160 25.76 20.25 -3.29
N VAL A 161 26.94 19.89 -3.82
CA VAL A 161 28.21 19.83 -3.07
C VAL A 161 29.34 20.30 -3.97
#